data_5250e0bc5306914666a4d11d255d3f3e
#
_entry.id   5250e0bc5306914666a4d11d255d3f3e
#
_cell.length_a   1.000
_cell.length_b   1.000
_cell.length_c   1.000
_cell.angle_alpha   90.00
_cell.angle_beta   90.00
_cell.angle_gamma   90.00
#
_symmetry.space_group_name_H-M   'P 1'
#
loop_
_entity.id
_entity.type
_entity.pdbx_description
1 polymer ?
#
loop_
_entity_poly.entity_id
_entity_poly.type
_entity_poly.pdbx_seq_one_letter_code
_entity_poly.pdbx_strand_id
1 'polypeptide(L)'
;MQIYLGCPVWSFKGWVGNFYPEETKASDYLHEYARRLTAIEGNTTFYAVPAEHTIQQWAASTPEGFRFCFKIPKAISHSGKLADGIPAALEFIRVMKPLVGRLGPIFLQLPPSYAPRMLDDLRLFLEAWPKAVRLGVEVRHLGWFDEPHNGTLNRLLADHNMARVVIDTRPVRSLDGDQILAGSVYQTLLEARQRKPNVPVIPERTADFVFVRYIGHPQMNINIPLLEEWATYLASEIERGADAYVICHSPDNLTAPWLCRTLHALVSKRITIAPLPWDEADEHAAGQARLV
;
A
#
# COMPACT_ATOMS: atom_id res chain seq x y z
N MET A 1 -3.41 -17.77 -4.99
CA MET A 1 -3.28 -16.59 -4.14
C MET A 1 -2.00 -15.88 -4.50
N GLN A 2 -1.94 -14.58 -4.40
CA GLN A 2 -0.80 -13.78 -4.88
C GLN A 2 -0.38 -12.76 -3.85
N ILE A 3 0.91 -12.38 -3.91
CA ILE A 3 1.42 -11.21 -3.22
C ILE A 3 1.59 -10.06 -4.20
N TYR A 4 1.02 -8.91 -3.86
CA TYR A 4 1.11 -7.67 -4.61
C TYR A 4 1.95 -6.67 -3.82
N LEU A 5 3.08 -6.27 -4.39
CA LEU A 5 4.04 -5.39 -3.74
C LEU A 5 4.15 -4.07 -4.50
N GLY A 6 4.15 -2.98 -3.77
CA GLY A 6 4.22 -1.66 -4.36
C GLY A 6 4.70 -0.56 -3.43
N CYS A 7 4.83 0.64 -4.00
CA CYS A 7 5.27 1.86 -3.35
C CYS A 7 4.14 2.90 -3.33
N PRO A 8 4.28 4.03 -2.57
CA PRO A 8 3.26 5.08 -2.52
C PRO A 8 3.29 6.05 -3.71
N VAL A 9 4.24 5.90 -4.62
CA VAL A 9 4.43 6.73 -5.81
C VAL A 9 5.03 5.89 -6.93
N TRP A 10 4.85 6.30 -8.18
CA TRP A 10 5.61 5.83 -9.35
C TRP A 10 6.36 6.98 -10.03
N SER A 11 5.87 8.21 -9.90
CA SER A 11 6.50 9.39 -10.50
C SER A 11 7.52 9.98 -9.51
N PHE A 12 8.72 9.39 -9.50
CA PHE A 12 9.80 9.83 -8.63
C PHE A 12 11.13 9.85 -9.39
N LYS A 13 11.62 11.05 -9.71
CA LYS A 13 12.86 11.26 -10.48
C LYS A 13 14.11 10.63 -9.83
N GLY A 14 14.14 10.55 -8.48
CA GLY A 14 15.27 9.97 -7.74
C GLY A 14 15.47 8.47 -7.98
N TRP A 15 14.59 7.81 -8.71
CA TRP A 15 14.74 6.40 -9.10
C TRP A 15 15.42 6.21 -10.45
N VAL A 16 15.59 7.27 -11.25
CA VAL A 16 16.28 7.20 -12.55
C VAL A 16 17.76 6.92 -12.33
N GLY A 17 18.31 5.98 -13.09
CA GLY A 17 19.68 5.48 -12.94
C GLY A 17 19.87 4.43 -11.82
N ASN A 18 18.77 4.02 -11.16
CA ASN A 18 18.82 3.04 -10.09
C ASN A 18 17.68 2.01 -10.19
N PHE A 19 16.45 2.41 -9.82
CA PHE A 19 15.25 1.58 -9.98
C PHE A 19 14.68 1.66 -11.40
N TYR A 20 14.77 2.81 -12.04
CA TYR A 20 14.49 3.00 -13.48
C TYR A 20 15.77 3.08 -14.28
N PRO A 21 15.78 2.70 -15.57
CA PRO A 21 16.91 2.93 -16.47
C PRO A 21 17.32 4.42 -16.51
N GLU A 22 18.60 4.69 -16.83
CA GLU A 22 19.17 6.05 -16.79
C GLU A 22 18.45 7.07 -17.67
N GLU A 23 17.91 6.64 -18.82
CA GLU A 23 17.26 7.54 -19.79
C GLU A 23 15.74 7.58 -19.67
N THR A 24 15.16 7.00 -18.59
CA THR A 24 13.71 6.93 -18.40
C THR A 24 13.10 8.33 -18.30
N LYS A 25 12.18 8.64 -19.20
CA LYS A 25 11.42 9.89 -19.19
C LYS A 25 10.27 9.83 -18.20
N ALA A 26 9.82 10.98 -17.70
CA ALA A 26 8.71 11.05 -16.74
C ALA A 26 7.40 10.45 -17.29
N SER A 27 7.16 10.50 -18.62
CA SER A 27 6.03 9.84 -19.29
C SER A 27 6.03 8.32 -19.13
N ASP A 28 7.21 7.72 -18.95
CA ASP A 28 7.40 6.28 -18.99
C ASP A 28 7.52 5.66 -17.58
N TYR A 29 7.54 6.51 -16.53
CA TYR A 29 7.74 6.05 -15.15
C TYR A 29 6.73 4.98 -14.71
N LEU A 30 5.44 5.11 -15.06
CA LEU A 30 4.44 4.10 -14.70
C LEU A 30 4.68 2.78 -15.43
N HIS A 31 5.05 2.84 -16.71
CA HIS A 31 5.38 1.66 -17.50
C HIS A 31 6.60 0.93 -16.91
N GLU A 32 7.68 1.65 -16.64
CA GLU A 32 8.90 1.08 -16.04
C GLU A 32 8.67 0.56 -14.62
N TYR A 33 7.80 1.24 -13.85
CA TYR A 33 7.40 0.81 -12.52
C TYR A 33 6.67 -0.54 -12.57
N ALA A 34 5.68 -0.67 -13.45
CA ALA A 34 4.84 -1.86 -13.56
C ALA A 34 5.59 -3.08 -14.15
N ARG A 35 6.76 -2.88 -14.73
CA ARG A 35 7.69 -3.95 -15.15
C ARG A 35 8.58 -4.47 -14.01
N ARG A 36 8.46 -3.89 -12.82
CA ARG A 36 9.29 -4.24 -11.66
C ARG A 36 8.47 -4.66 -10.45
N LEU A 37 7.37 -3.96 -10.19
CA LEU A 37 6.49 -4.23 -9.06
C LEU A 37 5.07 -4.52 -9.53
N THR A 38 4.28 -5.16 -8.68
CA THR A 38 2.96 -5.71 -9.03
C THR A 38 1.78 -4.85 -8.54
N ALA A 39 2.05 -3.85 -7.68
CA ALA A 39 1.03 -2.94 -7.18
C ALA A 39 1.55 -1.51 -7.02
N ILE A 40 0.62 -0.58 -6.83
CA ILE A 40 0.89 0.83 -6.53
C ILE A 40 -0.17 1.38 -5.58
N GLU A 41 0.23 2.24 -4.63
CA GLU A 41 -0.69 3.04 -3.84
C GLU A 41 -0.94 4.39 -4.53
N GLY A 42 -2.14 4.58 -5.05
CA GLY A 42 -2.53 5.83 -5.72
C GLY A 42 -2.97 6.89 -4.72
N ASN A 43 -2.01 7.68 -4.21
CA ASN A 43 -2.28 8.73 -3.22
C ASN A 43 -2.81 10.04 -3.84
N THR A 44 -2.63 10.26 -5.12
CA THR A 44 -3.11 11.47 -5.82
C THR A 44 -4.62 11.60 -5.75
N THR A 45 -5.35 10.48 -5.75
CA THR A 45 -6.82 10.43 -5.64
C THR A 45 -7.34 10.98 -4.31
N PHE A 46 -6.51 11.02 -3.27
CA PHE A 46 -6.86 11.65 -1.99
C PHE A 46 -7.11 13.15 -2.13
N TYR A 47 -6.42 13.82 -3.06
CA TYR A 47 -6.50 15.26 -3.27
C TYR A 47 -7.43 15.62 -4.43
N ALA A 48 -7.40 14.86 -5.51
CA ALA A 48 -8.24 15.09 -6.69
C ALA A 48 -8.54 13.75 -7.41
N VAL A 49 -9.77 13.58 -7.85
CA VAL A 49 -10.16 12.46 -8.71
C VAL A 49 -9.61 12.73 -10.10
N PRO A 50 -8.81 11.82 -10.69
CA PRO A 50 -8.25 12.02 -12.01
C PRO A 50 -9.33 11.99 -13.10
N ALA A 51 -9.06 12.67 -14.20
CA ALA A 51 -9.93 12.61 -15.37
C ALA A 51 -9.88 11.21 -16.03
N GLU A 52 -10.95 10.82 -16.70
CA GLU A 52 -11.11 9.50 -17.31
C GLU A 52 -9.97 9.16 -18.28
N HIS A 53 -9.52 10.12 -19.11
CA HIS A 53 -8.41 9.89 -20.03
C HIS A 53 -7.10 9.53 -19.30
N THR A 54 -6.86 10.12 -18.13
CA THR A 54 -5.68 9.80 -17.31
C THR A 54 -5.76 8.35 -16.78
N ILE A 55 -6.96 7.92 -16.35
CA ILE A 55 -7.18 6.55 -15.88
C ILE A 55 -7.02 5.54 -17.03
N GLN A 56 -7.50 5.88 -18.23
CA GLN A 56 -7.29 5.08 -19.43
C GLN A 56 -5.80 4.96 -19.80
N GLN A 57 -5.02 6.04 -19.66
CA GLN A 57 -3.57 6.02 -19.86
C GLN A 57 -2.89 5.11 -18.83
N TRP A 58 -3.31 5.13 -17.56
CA TRP A 58 -2.78 4.21 -16.54
C TRP A 58 -3.07 2.74 -16.88
N ALA A 59 -4.29 2.44 -17.35
CA ALA A 59 -4.66 1.11 -17.79
C ALA A 59 -3.79 0.64 -18.98
N ALA A 60 -3.55 1.51 -19.96
CA ALA A 60 -2.74 1.21 -21.13
C ALA A 60 -1.23 1.03 -20.82
N SER A 61 -0.75 1.70 -19.77
CA SER A 61 0.67 1.67 -19.38
C SER A 61 1.05 0.51 -18.46
N THR A 62 0.09 -0.33 -18.05
CA THR A 62 0.33 -1.40 -17.06
C THR A 62 -0.18 -2.75 -17.54
N PRO A 63 0.48 -3.88 -17.18
CA PRO A 63 0.01 -5.21 -17.53
C PRO A 63 -1.28 -5.58 -16.76
N GLU A 64 -2.01 -6.61 -17.22
CA GLU A 64 -3.26 -7.06 -16.58
C GLU A 64 -3.07 -7.53 -15.12
N GLY A 65 -1.91 -8.10 -14.80
CA GLY A 65 -1.56 -8.55 -13.45
C GLY A 65 -1.29 -7.42 -12.44
N PHE A 66 -1.12 -6.18 -12.90
CA PHE A 66 -0.82 -5.02 -12.06
C PHE A 66 -2.05 -4.54 -11.27
N ARG A 67 -1.84 -4.03 -10.04
CA ARG A 67 -2.93 -3.57 -9.15
C ARG A 67 -2.74 -2.14 -8.69
N PHE A 68 -3.78 -1.32 -8.91
CA PHE A 68 -3.88 0.03 -8.38
C PHE A 68 -4.69 0.01 -7.08
N CYS A 69 -4.06 0.37 -5.96
CA CYS A 69 -4.69 0.52 -4.65
C CYS A 69 -4.92 2.00 -4.38
N PHE A 70 -6.13 2.49 -4.59
CA PHE A 70 -6.41 3.92 -4.46
C PHE A 70 -6.85 4.30 -3.06
N LYS A 71 -6.37 5.44 -2.61
CA LYS A 71 -6.85 6.08 -1.40
C LYS A 71 -8.14 6.85 -1.68
N ILE A 72 -9.17 6.63 -0.87
CA ILE A 72 -10.43 7.37 -0.95
C ILE A 72 -10.17 8.88 -0.80
N PRO A 73 -10.84 9.73 -1.62
CA PRO A 73 -10.70 11.18 -1.54
C PRO A 73 -10.91 11.77 -0.15
N LYS A 74 -10.11 12.80 0.19
CA LYS A 74 -10.17 13.51 1.47
C LYS A 74 -11.58 14.07 1.75
N ALA A 75 -12.25 14.56 0.71
CA ALA A 75 -13.61 15.09 0.80
C ALA A 75 -14.63 14.05 1.31
N ILE A 76 -14.35 12.75 1.18
CA ILE A 76 -15.19 11.67 1.71
C ILE A 76 -14.73 11.28 3.11
N SER A 77 -13.43 10.98 3.25
CA SER A 77 -12.88 10.35 4.47
C SER A 77 -12.61 11.32 5.62
N HIS A 78 -12.54 12.64 5.37
CA HIS A 78 -12.12 13.66 6.36
C HIS A 78 -13.08 14.85 6.48
N SER A 79 -14.31 14.75 5.95
CA SER A 79 -15.26 15.90 5.87
C SER A 79 -16.50 15.73 6.74
N GLY A 80 -16.41 15.00 7.85
CA GLY A 80 -17.54 14.79 8.76
C GLY A 80 -17.97 13.32 8.80
N LYS A 81 -19.28 13.07 8.63
CA LYS A 81 -19.80 11.71 8.62
C LYS A 81 -19.51 11.02 7.30
N LEU A 82 -19.08 9.76 7.35
CA LEU A 82 -18.87 8.94 6.16
C LEU A 82 -20.17 8.70 5.38
N ALA A 83 -21.28 8.55 6.09
CA ALA A 83 -22.60 8.33 5.50
C ALA A 83 -22.97 9.45 4.50
N ASP A 84 -22.60 10.71 4.79
CA ASP A 84 -22.86 11.84 3.90
C ASP A 84 -21.99 11.75 2.61
N GLY A 85 -20.87 11.05 2.68
CA GLY A 85 -19.94 10.84 1.56
C GLY A 85 -20.26 9.64 0.66
N ILE A 86 -21.29 8.82 0.98
CA ILE A 86 -21.63 7.61 0.22
C ILE A 86 -21.84 7.90 -1.28
N PRO A 87 -22.63 8.91 -1.70
CA PRO A 87 -22.82 9.18 -3.12
C PRO A 87 -21.49 9.50 -3.85
N ALA A 88 -20.63 10.27 -3.21
CA ALA A 88 -19.33 10.62 -3.77
C ALA A 88 -18.38 9.42 -3.83
N ALA A 89 -18.48 8.50 -2.88
CA ALA A 89 -17.70 7.25 -2.87
C ALA A 89 -18.12 6.31 -4.01
N LEU A 90 -19.41 6.18 -4.27
CA LEU A 90 -19.94 5.40 -5.39
C LEU A 90 -19.54 6.01 -6.73
N GLU A 91 -19.59 7.33 -6.85
CA GLU A 91 -19.12 8.04 -8.05
C GLU A 91 -17.60 7.85 -8.25
N PHE A 92 -16.81 7.91 -7.19
CA PHE A 92 -15.38 7.62 -7.26
C PHE A 92 -15.10 6.22 -7.82
N ILE A 93 -15.82 5.20 -7.34
CA ILE A 93 -15.71 3.83 -7.88
C ILE A 93 -16.10 3.78 -9.35
N ARG A 94 -17.17 4.49 -9.76
CA ARG A 94 -17.61 4.54 -11.16
C ARG A 94 -16.54 5.12 -12.07
N VAL A 95 -15.86 6.17 -11.62
CA VAL A 95 -14.77 6.81 -12.38
C VAL A 95 -13.58 5.85 -12.56
N MET A 96 -13.33 4.93 -11.61
CA MET A 96 -12.26 3.93 -11.72
C MET A 96 -12.57 2.74 -12.66
N LYS A 97 -13.77 2.69 -13.26
CA LYS A 97 -14.20 1.62 -14.16
C LYS A 97 -13.20 1.26 -15.28
N PRO A 98 -12.46 2.20 -15.92
CA PRO A 98 -11.47 1.84 -16.94
C PRO A 98 -10.33 0.94 -16.44
N LEU A 99 -10.13 0.83 -15.11
CA LEU A 99 -9.15 -0.05 -14.49
C LEU A 99 -9.70 -1.43 -14.11
N VAL A 100 -10.88 -1.81 -14.60
CA VAL A 100 -11.43 -3.16 -14.36
C VAL A 100 -10.37 -4.22 -14.72
N GLY A 101 -10.14 -5.18 -13.80
CA GLY A 101 -9.07 -6.15 -13.91
C GLY A 101 -7.71 -5.71 -13.35
N ARG A 102 -7.49 -4.38 -13.20
CA ARG A 102 -6.29 -3.79 -12.58
C ARG A 102 -6.60 -3.05 -11.27
N LEU A 103 -7.87 -2.95 -10.87
CA LEU A 103 -8.26 -2.34 -9.61
C LEU A 103 -7.94 -3.31 -8.46
N GLY A 104 -6.98 -2.93 -7.63
CA GLY A 104 -6.71 -3.53 -6.34
C GLY A 104 -7.67 -2.98 -5.27
N PRO A 105 -7.46 -3.30 -3.99
CA PRO A 105 -8.26 -2.74 -2.93
C PRO A 105 -8.21 -1.21 -2.92
N ILE A 106 -9.38 -0.58 -2.88
CA ILE A 106 -9.48 0.82 -2.48
C ILE A 106 -9.33 0.88 -0.96
N PHE A 107 -8.73 1.92 -0.39
CA PHE A 107 -8.63 2.01 1.05
C PHE A 107 -9.12 3.33 1.61
N LEU A 108 -9.92 3.19 2.67
CA LEU A 108 -10.46 4.25 3.49
C LEU A 108 -9.53 4.51 4.67
N GLN A 109 -8.71 5.55 4.59
CA GLN A 109 -7.93 6.00 5.73
C GLN A 109 -8.74 7.01 6.54
N LEU A 110 -9.07 6.66 7.77
CA LEU A 110 -9.80 7.53 8.69
C LEU A 110 -8.86 8.48 9.44
N PRO A 111 -9.29 9.72 9.73
CA PRO A 111 -8.48 10.66 10.51
C PRO A 111 -8.37 10.21 11.98
N PRO A 112 -7.35 10.70 12.73
CA PRO A 112 -7.20 10.40 14.16
C PRO A 112 -8.40 10.81 15.02
N SER A 113 -9.23 11.74 14.55
CA SER A 113 -10.46 12.17 15.23
C SER A 113 -11.64 11.20 15.08
N TYR A 114 -11.55 10.22 14.15
CA TYR A 114 -12.61 9.24 13.90
C TYR A 114 -12.54 8.13 14.95
N ALA A 115 -13.21 8.37 16.07
CA ALA A 115 -13.17 7.52 17.25
C ALA A 115 -14.23 6.39 17.22
N PRO A 116 -14.16 5.37 18.09
CA PRO A 116 -15.13 4.27 18.17
C PRO A 116 -16.60 4.69 18.32
N ARG A 117 -16.90 5.85 18.89
CA ARG A 117 -18.26 6.40 18.93
C ARG A 117 -18.87 6.63 17.54
N MET A 118 -18.06 6.60 16.47
CA MET A 118 -18.50 6.73 15.07
C MET A 118 -18.76 5.36 14.41
N LEU A 119 -18.83 4.27 15.17
CA LEU A 119 -18.99 2.92 14.64
C LEU A 119 -20.23 2.78 13.75
N ASP A 120 -21.37 3.36 14.15
CA ASP A 120 -22.61 3.27 13.37
C ASP A 120 -22.52 4.03 12.03
N ASP A 121 -21.81 5.16 12.01
CA ASP A 121 -21.54 5.91 10.79
C ASP A 121 -20.61 5.08 9.85
N LEU A 122 -19.60 4.41 10.41
CA LEU A 122 -18.76 3.49 9.64
C LEU A 122 -19.60 2.33 9.08
N ARG A 123 -20.45 1.71 9.89
CA ARG A 123 -21.33 0.61 9.46
C ARG A 123 -22.19 1.00 8.26
N LEU A 124 -22.85 2.14 8.29
CA LEU A 124 -23.66 2.64 7.17
C LEU A 124 -22.84 2.79 5.88
N PHE A 125 -21.62 3.29 6.01
CA PHE A 125 -20.71 3.43 4.86
C PHE A 125 -20.32 2.08 4.27
N LEU A 126 -19.97 1.10 5.13
CA LEU A 126 -19.56 -0.24 4.70
C LEU A 126 -20.73 -1.00 4.06
N GLU A 127 -21.95 -0.89 4.61
CA GLU A 127 -23.17 -1.48 4.06
C GLU A 127 -23.49 -0.97 2.65
N ALA A 128 -23.19 0.31 2.38
CA ALA A 128 -23.42 0.93 1.07
C ALA A 128 -22.31 0.61 0.04
N TRP A 129 -21.17 0.07 0.48
CA TRP A 129 -20.03 -0.19 -0.41
C TRP A 129 -20.30 -1.38 -1.32
N PRO A 130 -20.03 -1.29 -2.64
CA PRO A 130 -20.25 -2.38 -3.60
C PRO A 130 -19.40 -3.61 -3.28
N LYS A 131 -20.01 -4.78 -3.09
CA LYS A 131 -19.34 -6.04 -2.77
C LYS A 131 -18.30 -6.49 -3.80
N ALA A 132 -18.43 -6.04 -5.05
CA ALA A 132 -17.49 -6.36 -6.12
C ALA A 132 -16.17 -5.58 -6.04
N VAL A 133 -16.07 -4.58 -5.16
CA VAL A 133 -14.90 -3.72 -5.02
C VAL A 133 -14.28 -3.94 -3.64
N ARG A 134 -13.08 -4.48 -3.59
CA ARG A 134 -12.34 -4.71 -2.33
C ARG A 134 -12.10 -3.39 -1.61
N LEU A 135 -12.40 -3.34 -0.33
CA LEU A 135 -12.16 -2.18 0.54
C LEU A 135 -11.24 -2.55 1.71
N GLY A 136 -10.22 -1.74 1.93
CA GLY A 136 -9.44 -1.74 3.16
C GLY A 136 -9.79 -0.54 4.04
N VAL A 137 -9.83 -0.70 5.35
CA VAL A 137 -10.09 0.37 6.32
C VAL A 137 -8.90 0.55 7.26
N GLU A 138 -8.29 1.74 7.21
CA GLU A 138 -7.19 2.14 8.10
C GLU A 138 -7.71 3.07 9.19
N VAL A 139 -7.72 2.60 10.43
CA VAL A 139 -8.07 3.40 11.60
C VAL A 139 -6.84 4.01 12.26
N ARG A 140 -6.95 5.23 12.80
CA ARG A 140 -5.83 5.97 13.40
C ARG A 140 -6.10 6.46 14.82
N HIS A 141 -7.34 6.46 15.28
CA HIS A 141 -7.68 6.77 16.68
C HIS A 141 -7.31 5.57 17.57
N LEU A 142 -6.56 5.80 18.64
CA LEU A 142 -6.04 4.73 19.51
C LEU A 142 -7.14 3.87 20.10
N GLY A 143 -8.30 4.43 20.42
CA GLY A 143 -9.43 3.66 20.95
C GLY A 143 -9.96 2.52 20.05
N TRP A 144 -9.55 2.45 18.78
CA TRP A 144 -9.84 1.31 17.92
C TRP A 144 -8.94 0.09 18.16
N PHE A 145 -7.91 0.25 18.97
CA PHE A 145 -6.93 -0.79 19.28
C PHE A 145 -7.15 -1.42 20.66
N ASP A 146 -8.07 -0.87 21.45
CA ASP A 146 -8.44 -1.36 22.78
C ASP A 146 -9.74 -2.18 22.70
N GLU A 147 -9.86 -3.20 23.54
CA GLU A 147 -11.12 -3.94 23.67
C GLU A 147 -12.16 -3.11 24.44
N PRO A 148 -13.48 -3.22 24.10
CA PRO A 148 -14.04 -4.16 23.10
C PRO A 148 -14.05 -3.64 21.65
N HIS A 149 -13.52 -2.43 21.39
CA HIS A 149 -13.64 -1.79 20.08
C HIS A 149 -12.83 -2.49 19.00
N ASN A 150 -11.65 -3.03 19.37
CA ASN A 150 -10.82 -3.80 18.47
C ASN A 150 -11.58 -5.01 17.90
N GLY A 151 -12.13 -5.85 18.78
CA GLY A 151 -12.89 -7.02 18.34
C GLY A 151 -14.19 -6.66 17.63
N THR A 152 -14.83 -5.53 18.00
CA THR A 152 -16.07 -5.06 17.34
C THR A 152 -15.77 -4.58 15.91
N LEU A 153 -14.68 -3.81 15.72
CA LEU A 153 -14.25 -3.36 14.39
C LEU A 153 -13.91 -4.56 13.49
N ASN A 154 -13.11 -5.50 14.00
CA ASN A 154 -12.68 -6.66 13.23
C ASN A 154 -13.86 -7.52 12.78
N ARG A 155 -14.86 -7.74 13.65
CA ARG A 155 -16.09 -8.44 13.27
C ARG A 155 -16.86 -7.69 12.19
N LEU A 156 -17.08 -6.39 12.37
CA LEU A 156 -17.76 -5.56 11.38
C LEU A 156 -17.09 -5.64 10.00
N LEU A 157 -15.76 -5.56 9.95
CA LEU A 157 -15.02 -5.66 8.70
C LEU A 157 -15.14 -7.08 8.10
N ALA A 158 -15.04 -8.13 8.93
CA ALA A 158 -15.16 -9.51 8.49
C ALA A 158 -16.56 -9.84 7.93
N ASP A 159 -17.62 -9.34 8.54
CA ASP A 159 -19.01 -9.50 8.09
C ASP A 159 -19.22 -8.95 6.67
N HIS A 160 -18.41 -7.94 6.28
CA HIS A 160 -18.46 -7.32 4.95
C HIS A 160 -17.32 -7.78 4.00
N ASN A 161 -16.47 -8.73 4.42
CA ASN A 161 -15.27 -9.14 3.67
C ASN A 161 -14.36 -7.94 3.31
N MET A 162 -14.15 -7.04 4.27
CA MET A 162 -13.29 -5.86 4.12
C MET A 162 -12.05 -5.98 4.99
N ALA A 163 -10.89 -5.59 4.46
CA ALA A 163 -9.64 -5.76 5.17
C ALA A 163 -9.39 -4.64 6.19
N ARG A 164 -8.98 -5.00 7.40
CA ARG A 164 -8.30 -4.06 8.28
C ARG A 164 -6.93 -3.75 7.69
N VAL A 165 -6.70 -2.50 7.29
CA VAL A 165 -5.37 -2.07 6.82
C VAL A 165 -4.46 -1.91 8.03
N VAL A 166 -3.34 -2.62 8.02
CA VAL A 166 -2.33 -2.50 9.07
C VAL A 166 -1.25 -1.52 8.61
N ILE A 167 -1.08 -0.42 9.33
CA ILE A 167 0.05 0.48 9.11
C ILE A 167 1.14 0.18 10.14
N ASP A 168 2.33 -0.17 9.65
CA ASP A 168 3.50 -0.40 10.50
C ASP A 168 4.49 0.75 10.38
N THR A 169 4.65 1.49 11.46
CA THR A 169 5.58 2.62 11.57
C THR A 169 6.73 2.33 12.55
N ARG A 170 6.86 1.09 13.03
CA ARG A 170 7.94 0.70 13.94
C ARG A 170 9.33 1.01 13.36
N PRO A 171 9.60 0.72 12.06
CA PRO A 171 10.93 0.99 11.52
C PRO A 171 11.34 2.45 11.57
N VAL A 172 10.48 3.39 11.12
CA VAL A 172 10.82 4.82 11.14
C VAL A 172 10.92 5.40 12.56
N ARG A 173 10.44 4.66 13.57
CA ARG A 173 10.49 5.06 14.98
C ARG A 173 11.66 4.44 15.73
N SER A 174 12.38 3.50 15.13
CA SER A 174 13.64 3.03 15.68
C SER A 174 14.63 4.18 15.75
N LEU A 175 15.35 4.29 16.86
CA LEU A 175 16.44 5.23 17.02
C LEU A 175 17.78 4.61 16.58
N ASP A 176 17.78 3.29 16.34
CA ASP A 176 18.96 2.60 15.86
C ASP A 176 19.33 3.11 14.47
N GLY A 177 20.59 3.36 14.25
CA GLY A 177 21.09 3.84 12.96
C GLY A 177 20.91 5.34 12.69
N ASP A 178 20.21 6.10 13.54
CA ASP A 178 20.05 7.55 13.37
C ASP A 178 21.39 8.28 13.31
N GLN A 179 22.37 7.83 14.08
CA GLN A 179 23.70 8.45 14.18
C GLN A 179 24.52 8.41 12.88
N ILE A 180 24.15 7.56 11.95
CA ILE A 180 24.83 7.45 10.64
C ILE A 180 24.05 8.14 9.52
N LEU A 181 22.85 8.67 9.82
CA LEU A 181 22.09 9.47 8.89
C LEU A 181 22.47 10.95 9.00
N ALA A 182 22.55 11.63 7.88
CA ALA A 182 22.90 13.06 7.83
C ALA A 182 22.07 13.79 6.77
N GLY A 183 22.07 15.13 6.87
CA GLY A 183 21.47 16.02 5.88
C GLY A 183 19.97 15.80 5.67
N SER A 184 19.54 15.81 4.41
CA SER A 184 18.12 15.73 4.03
C SER A 184 17.48 14.39 4.39
N VAL A 185 18.22 13.28 4.38
CA VAL A 185 17.70 11.95 4.73
C VAL A 185 17.26 11.91 6.18
N TYR A 186 18.08 12.45 7.10
CA TYR A 186 17.69 12.51 8.51
C TYR A 186 16.49 13.44 8.73
N GLN A 187 16.42 14.58 8.04
CA GLN A 187 15.27 15.48 8.13
C GLN A 187 13.98 14.83 7.65
N THR A 188 13.99 14.10 6.51
CA THR A 188 12.81 13.39 6.02
C THR A 188 12.37 12.28 6.97
N LEU A 189 13.32 11.62 7.68
CA LEU A 189 13.00 10.64 8.71
C LEU A 189 12.27 11.29 9.90
N LEU A 190 12.78 12.42 10.40
CA LEU A 190 12.15 13.17 11.50
C LEU A 190 10.73 13.63 11.12
N GLU A 191 10.55 14.16 9.91
CA GLU A 191 9.22 14.53 9.40
C GLU A 191 8.29 13.30 9.29
N ALA A 192 8.79 12.16 8.86
CA ALA A 192 8.01 10.94 8.80
C ALA A 192 7.55 10.49 10.20
N ARG A 193 8.42 10.57 11.21
CA ARG A 193 8.08 10.31 12.62
C ARG A 193 6.96 11.20 13.15
N GLN A 194 6.93 12.46 12.74
CA GLN A 194 5.89 13.41 13.15
C GLN A 194 4.57 13.19 12.43
N ARG A 195 4.61 12.91 11.12
CA ARG A 195 3.42 12.84 10.27
C ARG A 195 2.74 11.47 10.26
N LYS A 196 3.50 10.38 10.47
CA LYS A 196 2.94 9.02 10.46
C LYS A 196 2.33 8.69 11.82
N PRO A 197 1.19 7.98 11.86
CA PRO A 197 0.55 7.64 13.13
C PRO A 197 1.45 6.70 13.95
N ASN A 198 1.37 6.82 15.26
CA ASN A 198 1.94 5.86 16.20
C ASN A 198 0.81 5.04 16.79
N VAL A 199 0.49 3.94 16.14
CA VAL A 199 -0.61 3.04 16.52
C VAL A 199 -0.09 1.61 16.67
N PRO A 200 -0.75 0.78 17.48
CA PRO A 200 -0.39 -0.63 17.61
C PRO A 200 -0.44 -1.36 16.25
N VAL A 201 0.50 -2.28 16.05
CA VAL A 201 0.52 -3.18 14.89
C VAL A 201 -0.22 -4.46 15.28
N ILE A 202 -1.43 -4.64 14.78
CA ILE A 202 -2.27 -5.80 15.03
C ILE A 202 -2.57 -6.48 13.68
N PRO A 203 -1.77 -7.46 13.26
CA PRO A 203 -1.96 -8.18 12.01
C PRO A 203 -3.09 -9.21 12.16
N GLU A 204 -4.31 -8.79 11.81
CA GLU A 204 -5.50 -9.64 11.84
C GLU A 204 -6.20 -9.61 10.50
N ARG A 205 -6.49 -10.80 9.96
CA ARG A 205 -7.20 -10.94 8.69
C ARG A 205 -8.70 -10.85 8.89
N THR A 206 -9.34 -9.87 8.26
CA THR A 206 -10.79 -9.65 8.28
C THR A 206 -11.44 -9.83 6.90
N ALA A 207 -10.67 -10.22 5.86
CA ALA A 207 -11.16 -10.40 4.50
C ALA A 207 -10.47 -11.58 3.79
N ASP A 208 -10.85 -11.83 2.54
CA ASP A 208 -10.15 -12.75 1.63
C ASP A 208 -8.80 -12.21 1.15
N PHE A 209 -8.38 -11.06 1.66
CA PHE A 209 -7.08 -10.45 1.44
C PHE A 209 -6.58 -9.75 2.69
N VAL A 210 -5.27 -9.51 2.75
CA VAL A 210 -4.62 -8.66 3.76
C VAL A 210 -4.03 -7.42 3.09
N PHE A 211 -4.02 -6.29 3.82
CA PHE A 211 -3.47 -5.05 3.32
C PHE A 211 -2.56 -4.40 4.36
N VAL A 212 -1.27 -4.30 4.01
CA VAL A 212 -0.22 -3.76 4.89
C VAL A 212 0.39 -2.52 4.26
N ARG A 213 0.57 -1.48 5.05
CA ARG A 213 1.34 -0.28 4.71
C ARG A 213 2.56 -0.22 5.63
N TYR A 214 3.69 -0.62 5.11
CA TYR A 214 4.96 -0.70 5.82
C TYR A 214 5.75 0.59 5.61
N ILE A 215 6.03 1.31 6.69
CA ILE A 215 6.79 2.57 6.65
C ILE A 215 8.21 2.29 7.11
N GLY A 216 9.07 1.97 6.15
CA GLY A 216 10.44 1.54 6.39
C GLY A 216 11.38 2.68 6.82
N HIS A 217 12.45 2.30 7.50
CA HIS A 217 13.59 3.16 7.83
C HIS A 217 14.47 3.35 6.58
N PRO A 218 15.16 4.51 6.41
CA PRO A 218 16.09 4.70 5.28
C PRO A 218 17.21 3.66 5.24
N GLN A 219 17.62 3.12 6.38
CA GLN A 219 18.63 2.07 6.49
C GLN A 219 17.99 0.69 6.42
N MET A 220 18.44 -0.13 5.45
CA MET A 220 17.87 -1.44 5.19
C MET A 220 18.00 -2.41 6.38
N ASN A 221 19.15 -2.40 7.08
CA ASN A 221 19.38 -3.30 8.21
C ASN A 221 18.37 -3.13 9.36
N ILE A 222 17.84 -1.93 9.57
CA ILE A 222 16.79 -1.66 10.58
C ILE A 222 15.47 -2.33 10.20
N ASN A 223 15.22 -2.50 8.91
CA ASN A 223 13.97 -3.08 8.42
C ASN A 223 13.97 -4.61 8.47
N ILE A 224 15.12 -5.26 8.31
CA ILE A 224 15.21 -6.71 8.12
C ILE A 224 14.46 -7.52 9.18
N PRO A 225 14.62 -7.28 10.50
CA PRO A 225 13.92 -8.07 11.51
C PRO A 225 12.39 -7.96 11.38
N LEU A 226 11.87 -6.76 11.10
CA LEU A 226 10.44 -6.52 10.96
C LEU A 226 9.89 -7.06 9.64
N LEU A 227 10.67 -7.03 8.56
CA LEU A 227 10.32 -7.66 7.30
C LEU A 227 10.28 -9.20 7.43
N GLU A 228 11.12 -9.81 8.28
CA GLU A 228 11.07 -11.24 8.60
C GLU A 228 9.77 -11.60 9.34
N GLU A 229 9.33 -10.77 10.32
CA GLU A 229 8.03 -10.93 11.00
C GLU A 229 6.89 -10.89 9.97
N TRP A 230 6.89 -9.86 9.10
CA TRP A 230 5.88 -9.70 8.06
C TRP A 230 5.92 -10.85 7.05
N ALA A 231 7.09 -11.30 6.63
CA ALA A 231 7.20 -12.42 5.69
C ALA A 231 6.59 -13.72 6.27
N THR A 232 6.77 -13.95 7.56
CA THR A 232 6.16 -15.10 8.24
C THR A 232 4.64 -15.02 8.29
N TYR A 233 4.10 -13.86 8.66
CA TYR A 233 2.65 -13.61 8.67
C TYR A 233 2.04 -13.73 7.27
N LEU A 234 2.63 -13.05 6.28
CA LEU A 234 2.13 -13.03 4.91
C LEU A 234 2.16 -14.41 4.26
N ALA A 235 3.24 -15.18 4.48
CA ALA A 235 3.32 -16.56 3.99
C ALA A 235 2.16 -17.41 4.54
N SER A 236 1.92 -17.35 5.85
CA SER A 236 0.81 -18.07 6.50
C SER A 236 -0.56 -17.64 5.91
N GLU A 237 -0.81 -16.35 5.71
CA GLU A 237 -2.11 -15.90 5.19
C GLU A 237 -2.31 -16.26 3.72
N ILE A 238 -1.25 -16.24 2.90
CA ILE A 238 -1.29 -16.68 1.50
C ILE A 238 -1.59 -18.20 1.43
N GLU A 239 -0.94 -19.02 2.26
CA GLU A 239 -1.23 -20.46 2.33
C GLU A 239 -2.67 -20.75 2.79
N ARG A 240 -3.22 -19.88 3.66
CA ARG A 240 -4.63 -19.94 4.10
C ARG A 240 -5.62 -19.33 3.10
N GLY A 241 -5.17 -18.99 1.90
CA GLY A 241 -6.02 -18.58 0.80
C GLY A 241 -6.26 -17.08 0.66
N ALA A 242 -5.49 -16.21 1.32
CA ALA A 242 -5.61 -14.76 1.14
C ALA A 242 -4.72 -14.24 0.01
N ASP A 243 -5.16 -13.19 -0.70
CA ASP A 243 -4.24 -12.33 -1.44
C ASP A 243 -3.58 -11.34 -0.46
N ALA A 244 -2.31 -11.01 -0.70
CA ALA A 244 -1.57 -10.07 0.14
C ALA A 244 -1.21 -8.81 -0.64
N TYR A 245 -1.62 -7.65 -0.15
CA TYR A 245 -1.23 -6.33 -0.67
C TYR A 245 -0.31 -5.65 0.34
N VAL A 246 0.91 -5.35 -0.07
CA VAL A 246 1.87 -4.66 0.80
C VAL A 246 2.46 -3.46 0.08
N ILE A 247 2.26 -2.30 0.68
CA ILE A 247 2.82 -1.04 0.17
C ILE A 247 3.95 -0.61 1.08
N CYS A 248 5.16 -0.64 0.53
CA CYS A 248 6.36 -0.21 1.22
C CYS A 248 6.62 1.27 0.96
N HIS A 249 6.75 2.03 2.04
CA HIS A 249 7.13 3.43 2.02
C HIS A 249 8.54 3.59 2.58
N SER A 250 9.26 4.61 2.15
CA SER A 250 10.41 5.15 2.87
C SER A 250 10.28 6.68 2.96
N PRO A 251 10.88 7.34 3.95
CA PRO A 251 10.72 8.76 4.17
C PRO A 251 11.00 9.63 2.93
N ASP A 252 12.03 9.28 2.17
CA ASP A 252 12.51 9.93 0.96
C ASP A 252 12.10 9.23 -0.34
N ASN A 253 11.32 8.15 -0.27
CA ASN A 253 10.96 7.22 -1.35
C ASN A 253 12.14 6.43 -1.96
N LEU A 254 13.39 6.75 -1.65
CA LEU A 254 14.54 6.14 -2.31
C LEU A 254 14.61 4.62 -2.10
N THR A 255 14.43 4.15 -0.87
CA THR A 255 14.57 2.74 -0.52
C THR A 255 13.29 1.91 -0.64
N ALA A 256 12.14 2.54 -0.91
CA ALA A 256 10.85 1.85 -0.96
C ALA A 256 10.79 0.64 -1.93
N PRO A 257 11.31 0.70 -3.17
CA PRO A 257 11.32 -0.46 -4.06
C PRO A 257 12.15 -1.63 -3.52
N TRP A 258 13.28 -1.35 -2.88
CA TRP A 258 14.15 -2.39 -2.30
C TRP A 258 13.52 -3.06 -1.09
N LEU A 259 12.72 -2.33 -0.30
CA LEU A 259 11.91 -2.94 0.76
C LEU A 259 10.93 -3.97 0.18
N CYS A 260 10.27 -3.64 -0.94
CA CYS A 260 9.41 -4.58 -1.67
C CYS A 260 10.19 -5.82 -2.13
N ARG A 261 11.33 -5.63 -2.79
CA ARG A 261 12.17 -6.74 -3.29
C ARG A 261 12.68 -7.63 -2.16
N THR A 262 13.13 -7.01 -1.05
CA THR A 262 13.57 -7.73 0.14
C THR A 262 12.43 -8.54 0.76
N LEU A 263 11.26 -7.95 0.96
CA LEU A 263 10.10 -8.67 1.49
C LEU A 263 9.69 -9.83 0.59
N HIS A 264 9.66 -9.63 -0.74
CA HIS A 264 9.39 -10.71 -1.70
C HIS A 264 10.36 -11.87 -1.53
N ALA A 265 11.66 -11.59 -1.48
CA ALA A 265 12.69 -12.61 -1.28
C ALA A 265 12.55 -13.36 0.05
N LEU A 266 12.12 -12.67 1.11
CA LEU A 266 11.88 -13.29 2.41
C LEU A 266 10.62 -14.19 2.42
N VAL A 267 9.55 -13.79 1.73
CA VAL A 267 8.34 -14.62 1.55
C VAL A 267 8.66 -15.83 0.67
N SER A 268 9.41 -15.65 -0.43
CA SER A 268 9.81 -16.74 -1.34
C SER A 268 10.65 -17.84 -0.67
N LYS A 269 11.35 -17.51 0.42
CA LYS A 269 12.07 -18.51 1.24
C LYS A 269 11.13 -19.40 2.06
N ARG A 270 9.88 -18.99 2.25
CA ARG A 270 8.89 -19.67 3.11
C ARG A 270 7.86 -20.45 2.30
N ILE A 271 7.39 -19.87 1.20
CA ILE A 271 6.37 -20.45 0.33
C ILE A 271 6.72 -20.20 -1.14
N THR A 272 6.15 -21.00 -2.03
CA THR A 272 6.28 -20.76 -3.47
C THR A 272 5.34 -19.63 -3.89
N ILE A 273 5.91 -18.55 -4.43
CA ILE A 273 5.19 -17.42 -5.03
C ILE A 273 5.76 -17.10 -6.42
N ALA A 274 5.00 -16.43 -7.26
CA ALA A 274 5.49 -15.97 -8.56
C ALA A 274 6.66 -14.99 -8.40
N PRO A 275 7.67 -15.00 -9.30
CA PRO A 275 8.77 -14.04 -9.28
C PRO A 275 8.23 -12.60 -9.45
N LEU A 276 9.00 -11.62 -8.99
CA LEU A 276 8.70 -10.23 -9.33
C LEU A 276 9.01 -9.99 -10.81
N PRO A 277 8.23 -9.16 -11.51
CA PRO A 277 8.58 -8.73 -12.87
C PRO A 277 9.97 -8.08 -12.96
N TRP A 278 10.46 -7.52 -11.86
CA TRP A 278 11.80 -6.97 -11.73
C TRP A 278 12.91 -7.99 -12.01
N ASP A 279 12.75 -9.19 -11.50
CA ASP A 279 13.78 -10.26 -11.65
C ASP A 279 13.89 -10.69 -13.13
N GLU A 280 12.76 -10.76 -13.84
CA GLU A 280 12.73 -11.03 -15.28
C GLU A 280 13.36 -9.89 -16.09
N ALA A 281 13.16 -8.63 -15.69
CA ALA A 281 13.75 -7.47 -16.36
C ALA A 281 15.28 -7.43 -16.22
N ASP A 282 15.80 -7.77 -15.03
CA ASP A 282 17.24 -7.85 -14.76
C ASP A 282 17.89 -8.99 -15.57
N GLU A 283 17.24 -10.15 -15.69
CA GLU A 283 17.72 -11.29 -16.50
C GLU A 283 17.81 -10.95 -17.99
N HIS A 284 16.81 -10.24 -18.53
CA HIS A 284 16.82 -9.79 -19.93
C HIS A 284 17.94 -8.79 -20.20
N ALA A 285 18.17 -7.83 -19.28
CA ALA A 285 19.26 -6.88 -19.40
C ALA A 285 20.63 -7.56 -19.35
N ALA A 286 20.82 -8.52 -18.44
CA ALA A 286 22.04 -9.32 -18.34
C ALA A 286 22.26 -10.24 -19.55
N GLY A 287 21.19 -10.77 -20.14
CA GLY A 287 21.22 -11.57 -21.38
C GLY A 287 21.67 -10.75 -22.59
N GLN A 288 21.16 -9.53 -22.74
CA GLN A 288 21.55 -8.62 -23.83
C GLN A 288 23.01 -8.15 -23.71
N ALA A 289 23.50 -7.88 -22.49
CA ALA A 289 24.89 -7.49 -22.25
C ALA A 289 25.90 -8.61 -22.55
N ARG A 290 25.47 -9.88 -22.60
CA ARG A 290 26.31 -11.03 -22.96
C ARG A 290 26.38 -11.32 -24.48
N LEU A 291 25.52 -10.64 -25.26
CA LEU A 291 25.43 -10.82 -26.72
C LEU A 291 26.09 -9.68 -27.50
N VAL A 292 26.66 -8.69 -26.81
CA VAL A 292 27.46 -7.59 -27.34
C VAL A 292 28.91 -7.78 -26.89
#